data_10af36c83aa507ce6a8bf9be234a648c
#
_entry.id   10af36c83aa507ce6a8bf9be234a648c
#
_cell.length_a   1.000
_cell.length_b   1.000
_cell.length_c   1.000
_cell.angle_alpha   90.00
_cell.angle_beta   90.00
_cell.angle_gamma   90.00
#
_symmetry.space_group_name_H-M   'P 1'
#
loop_
_entity.id
_entity.type
_entity.pdbx_description
1 polymer ?
#
loop_
_entity_poly.entity_id
_entity_poly.type
_entity_poly.pdbx_seq_one_letter_code
_entity_poly.pdbx_strand_id
1 'polypeptide(L)'
;MPRRIVLSLAVAIAALLLGLVLLYAGYILMDAWMDLHAMPAAQTDTVDGNTISTVALEAKAAKVDSLSLDGAVMLDAMMDDLSSGGYTAACFDIKRADGTVGYASTLGTVAAAGAVSSPAGDLRSSCQKLGKNDLLVLGHIVCYPDNVQTAANPAWAVKSGKTAYTDPAGNRYLNPDSTEVYNYIRSLVEESVRAGVTVFVLEGTELPQAAGTFNHNGFADLSKRLTADLGQDVKFLQPVAVNITSTTTADLKKEVADKCTQNLNENQIYAITCPEKSRRAVKQLLDDRGCTCYLITE
;
A
#
# COMPACT_ATOMS: atom_id res chain seq x y z
N MET A 1 47.15 37.68 -39.00
CA MET A 1 46.60 36.33 -38.68
C MET A 1 46.48 35.99 -37.21
N PRO A 2 47.22 36.52 -36.23
CA PRO A 2 47.12 36.04 -34.85
C PRO A 2 45.86 36.44 -34.10
N ARG A 3 45.25 37.60 -34.43
CA ARG A 3 44.11 38.13 -33.64
C ARG A 3 42.78 37.31 -33.75
N ARG A 4 42.52 36.70 -34.91
CA ARG A 4 41.33 35.86 -35.12
C ARG A 4 41.43 34.51 -34.40
N ILE A 5 42.63 33.94 -34.34
CA ILE A 5 42.90 32.67 -33.65
C ILE A 5 42.75 32.84 -32.13
N VAL A 6 43.25 33.95 -31.60
CA VAL A 6 43.16 34.26 -30.15
C VAL A 6 41.69 34.52 -29.76
N LEU A 7 40.89 35.18 -30.59
CA LEU A 7 39.47 35.42 -30.33
C LEU A 7 38.65 34.14 -30.38
N SER A 8 38.93 33.24 -31.35
CA SER A 8 38.21 31.95 -31.42
C SER A 8 38.58 31.03 -30.25
N LEU A 9 39.83 31.04 -29.79
CA LEU A 9 40.24 30.27 -28.61
C LEU A 9 39.60 30.80 -27.33
N ALA A 10 39.50 32.11 -27.17
CA ALA A 10 38.86 32.75 -26.02
C ALA A 10 37.35 32.43 -25.97
N VAL A 11 36.67 32.45 -27.13
CA VAL A 11 35.25 32.04 -27.22
C VAL A 11 35.05 30.58 -26.89
N ALA A 12 35.94 29.69 -27.37
CA ALA A 12 35.86 28.26 -27.06
C ALA A 12 36.07 27.98 -25.56
N ILE A 13 37.06 28.67 -24.92
CA ILE A 13 37.30 28.56 -23.48
C ILE A 13 36.12 29.11 -22.68
N ALA A 14 35.51 30.23 -23.07
CA ALA A 14 34.34 30.80 -22.41
C ALA A 14 33.13 29.86 -22.52
N ALA A 15 32.91 29.23 -23.68
CA ALA A 15 31.84 28.25 -23.89
C ALA A 15 32.06 27.00 -23.02
N LEU A 16 33.27 26.53 -22.87
CA LEU A 16 33.64 25.39 -22.06
C LEU A 16 33.44 25.67 -20.55
N LEU A 17 33.82 26.85 -20.11
CA LEU A 17 33.61 27.29 -18.72
C LEU A 17 32.12 27.47 -18.42
N LEU A 18 31.32 28.01 -19.36
CA LEU A 18 29.87 28.12 -19.20
C LEU A 18 29.22 26.75 -19.13
N GLY A 19 29.67 25.79 -19.94
CA GLY A 19 29.20 24.39 -19.88
C GLY A 19 29.47 23.72 -18.52
N LEU A 20 30.67 23.93 -17.97
CA LEU A 20 31.04 23.44 -16.64
C LEU A 20 30.22 24.08 -15.52
N VAL A 21 29.92 25.36 -15.60
CA VAL A 21 29.05 26.06 -14.63
C VAL A 21 27.64 25.54 -14.69
N LEU A 22 27.10 25.29 -15.88
CA LEU A 22 25.76 24.72 -16.05
C LEU A 22 25.66 23.27 -15.53
N LEU A 23 26.70 22.46 -15.78
CA LEU A 23 26.78 21.09 -15.24
C LEU A 23 26.87 21.10 -13.71
N TYR A 24 27.66 22.00 -13.13
CA TYR A 24 27.79 22.15 -11.68
C TYR A 24 26.49 22.66 -11.04
N ALA A 25 25.85 23.63 -11.67
CA ALA A 25 24.52 24.11 -11.24
C ALA A 25 23.46 23.00 -11.31
N GLY A 26 23.46 22.21 -12.39
CA GLY A 26 22.59 21.03 -12.53
C GLY A 26 22.86 19.97 -11.45
N TYR A 27 24.11 19.73 -11.12
CA TYR A 27 24.51 18.83 -10.03
C TYR A 27 24.00 19.32 -8.67
N ILE A 28 24.18 20.60 -8.33
CA ILE A 28 23.68 21.18 -7.07
C ILE A 28 22.15 21.15 -7.01
N LEU A 29 21.47 21.44 -8.13
CA LEU A 29 20.01 21.37 -8.17
C LEU A 29 19.50 19.93 -8.01
N MET A 30 20.20 18.94 -8.55
CA MET A 30 19.86 17.53 -8.41
C MET A 30 20.15 17.03 -6.98
N ASP A 31 21.24 17.47 -6.37
CA ASP A 31 21.61 17.17 -4.98
C ASP A 31 20.56 17.78 -4.01
N ALA A 32 20.25 19.04 -4.18
CA ALA A 32 19.19 19.73 -3.42
C ALA A 32 17.79 19.12 -3.65
N TRP A 33 17.53 18.62 -4.87
CA TRP A 33 16.29 17.90 -5.16
C TRP A 33 16.27 16.53 -4.48
N MET A 34 17.39 15.81 -4.45
CA MET A 34 17.52 14.54 -3.72
C MET A 34 17.39 14.76 -2.21
N ASP A 35 18.01 15.81 -1.65
CA ASP A 35 17.87 16.16 -0.22
C ASP A 35 16.44 16.56 0.15
N LEU A 36 15.76 17.29 -0.74
CA LEU A 36 14.34 17.67 -0.53
C LEU A 36 13.39 16.49 -0.65
N HIS A 37 13.79 15.42 -1.34
CA HIS A 37 13.02 14.20 -1.56
C HIS A 37 13.61 12.99 -0.83
N ALA A 38 14.76 13.17 -0.14
CA ALA A 38 15.22 12.19 0.83
C ALA A 38 14.19 12.12 1.96
N MET A 39 13.62 10.94 2.17
CA MET A 39 12.84 10.69 3.38
C MET A 39 13.72 11.06 4.59
N PRO A 40 13.18 11.74 5.62
CA PRO A 40 13.93 11.90 6.84
C PRO A 40 14.36 10.50 7.28
N ALA A 41 15.67 10.28 7.37
CA ALA A 41 16.19 9.06 7.94
C ALA A 41 15.56 8.93 9.33
N ALA A 42 14.86 7.84 9.57
CA ALA A 42 14.42 7.51 10.91
C ALA A 42 15.65 7.66 11.83
N GLN A 43 15.56 8.53 12.82
CA GLN A 43 16.61 8.67 13.83
C GLN A 43 16.80 7.32 14.46
N THR A 44 17.81 6.59 14.03
CA THR A 44 18.32 5.43 14.75
C THR A 44 19.09 5.99 15.95
N ASP A 45 18.40 6.14 17.07
CA ASP A 45 19.06 6.20 18.34
C ASP A 45 19.79 4.87 18.53
N THR A 46 21.09 4.88 18.30
CA THR A 46 22.00 3.78 18.68
C THR A 46 22.06 3.74 20.19
N VAL A 47 21.17 2.96 20.78
CA VAL A 47 21.31 2.48 22.17
C VAL A 47 21.92 1.09 22.11
N ASP A 48 23.00 0.93 22.84
CA ASP A 48 23.75 -0.30 23.04
C ASP A 48 22.89 -1.56 23.17
N GLY A 49 23.36 -2.60 22.50
CA GLY A 49 23.26 -4.00 22.86
C GLY A 49 21.88 -4.57 23.22
N ASN A 50 21.23 -5.18 22.23
CA ASN A 50 20.39 -6.38 22.45
C ASN A 50 19.04 -6.17 23.14
N THR A 51 18.16 -5.37 22.54
CA THR A 51 16.71 -5.61 22.61
C THR A 51 16.10 -5.00 21.34
N ILE A 52 15.73 -5.83 20.37
CA ILE A 52 14.80 -5.42 19.32
C ILE A 52 13.47 -5.18 20.07
N SER A 53 13.23 -3.95 20.49
CA SER A 53 11.92 -3.52 20.94
C SER A 53 11.02 -3.50 19.70
N THR A 54 10.34 -4.60 19.44
CA THR A 54 9.22 -4.63 18.51
C THR A 54 8.10 -3.83 19.14
N VAL A 55 8.13 -2.51 18.96
CA VAL A 55 6.97 -1.68 19.26
C VAL A 55 5.84 -2.22 18.37
N ALA A 56 4.82 -2.79 19.01
CA ALA A 56 3.66 -3.28 18.29
C ALA A 56 3.07 -2.12 17.47
N LEU A 57 2.78 -2.38 16.22
CA LEU A 57 2.20 -1.37 15.34
C LEU A 57 0.84 -0.94 15.91
N GLU A 58 0.70 0.33 16.21
CA GLU A 58 -0.61 0.92 16.56
C GLU A 58 -1.28 1.46 15.30
N ALA A 59 -2.29 0.76 14.81
CA ALA A 59 -3.04 1.14 13.62
C ALA A 59 -4.54 0.95 13.85
N LYS A 60 -5.21 2.00 14.31
CA LYS A 60 -6.68 2.07 14.42
C LYS A 60 -7.20 2.63 13.11
N ALA A 61 -7.37 1.77 12.11
CA ALA A 61 -7.64 2.16 10.74
C ALA A 61 -9.12 2.06 10.37
N ALA A 62 -9.57 3.02 9.54
CA ALA A 62 -10.79 2.86 8.76
C ALA A 62 -10.44 2.67 7.28
N LYS A 63 -11.19 1.80 6.60
CA LYS A 63 -11.13 1.71 5.14
C LYS A 63 -11.78 2.96 4.55
N VAL A 64 -11.12 3.57 3.60
CA VAL A 64 -11.58 4.78 2.93
C VAL A 64 -11.72 4.56 1.44
N ASP A 65 -12.74 5.17 0.84
CA ASP A 65 -13.00 5.04 -0.59
C ASP A 65 -11.90 5.73 -1.41
N SER A 66 -11.58 5.18 -2.57
CA SER A 66 -10.68 5.79 -3.56
C SER A 66 -11.19 7.16 -4.07
N LEU A 67 -12.49 7.43 -4.00
CA LEU A 67 -13.08 8.75 -4.24
C LEU A 67 -12.49 9.82 -3.31
N SER A 68 -12.11 9.46 -2.09
CA SER A 68 -11.48 10.37 -1.12
C SER A 68 -10.12 10.87 -1.58
N LEU A 69 -9.49 10.19 -2.57
CA LEU A 69 -8.23 10.62 -3.19
C LEU A 69 -8.43 11.62 -4.34
N ASP A 70 -9.66 11.77 -4.84
CA ASP A 70 -9.99 12.59 -6.02
C ASP A 70 -10.34 14.03 -5.66
N GLY A 71 -9.45 14.69 -4.94
CA GLY A 71 -9.55 16.12 -4.69
C GLY A 71 -9.43 16.54 -3.22
N ALA A 72 -9.01 17.78 -3.04
CA ALA A 72 -8.67 18.31 -1.72
C ALA A 72 -9.87 18.33 -0.76
N VAL A 73 -11.06 18.63 -1.24
CA VAL A 73 -12.27 18.75 -0.40
C VAL A 73 -12.72 17.40 0.14
N MET A 74 -12.72 16.36 -0.71
CA MET A 74 -13.09 15.02 -0.29
C MET A 74 -12.07 14.45 0.70
N LEU A 75 -10.79 14.70 0.44
CA LEU A 75 -9.71 14.28 1.34
C LEU A 75 -9.80 14.99 2.69
N ASP A 76 -10.13 16.30 2.73
CA ASP A 76 -10.31 17.04 3.97
C ASP A 76 -11.50 16.51 4.78
N ALA A 77 -12.64 16.30 4.14
CA ALA A 77 -13.83 15.73 4.79
C ALA A 77 -13.54 14.35 5.39
N MET A 78 -12.84 13.50 4.65
CA MET A 78 -12.42 12.18 5.13
C MET A 78 -11.48 12.28 6.34
N MET A 79 -10.52 13.20 6.34
CA MET A 79 -9.61 13.40 7.48
C MET A 79 -10.36 13.89 8.72
N ASP A 80 -11.33 14.78 8.55
CA ASP A 80 -12.20 15.25 9.64
C ASP A 80 -13.03 14.10 10.23
N ASP A 81 -13.57 13.21 9.40
CA ASP A 81 -14.30 12.03 9.82
C ASP A 81 -13.39 11.04 10.58
N LEU A 82 -12.19 10.78 10.08
CA LEU A 82 -11.22 9.92 10.76
C LEU A 82 -10.83 10.49 12.13
N SER A 83 -10.50 11.77 12.19
CA SER A 83 -10.09 12.44 13.43
C SER A 83 -11.23 12.47 14.45
N SER A 84 -12.44 12.85 14.04
CA SER A 84 -13.63 12.87 14.91
C SER A 84 -14.03 11.46 15.36
N GLY A 85 -13.78 10.44 14.53
CA GLY A 85 -13.94 9.03 14.85
C GLY A 85 -12.86 8.49 15.78
N GLY A 86 -11.76 9.23 16.02
CA GLY A 86 -10.61 8.78 16.82
C GLY A 86 -9.80 7.68 16.14
N TYR A 87 -9.78 7.65 14.80
CA TYR A 87 -8.89 6.78 14.03
C TYR A 87 -7.49 7.38 13.96
N THR A 88 -6.48 6.53 13.90
CA THR A 88 -5.07 6.92 13.76
C THR A 88 -4.51 6.58 12.38
N ALA A 89 -5.32 5.92 11.55
CA ALA A 89 -4.89 5.46 10.23
C ALA A 89 -6.03 5.45 9.21
N ALA A 90 -5.67 5.68 7.95
CA ALA A 90 -6.52 5.48 6.77
C ALA A 90 -6.02 4.29 5.96
N CYS A 91 -6.91 3.42 5.48
CA CYS A 91 -6.56 2.30 4.62
C CYS A 91 -7.18 2.47 3.23
N PHE A 92 -6.33 2.54 2.20
CA PHE A 92 -6.74 2.65 0.80
C PHE A 92 -6.60 1.33 0.05
N ASP A 93 -7.53 1.05 -0.86
CA ASP A 93 -7.38 -0.04 -1.83
C ASP A 93 -6.31 0.32 -2.86
N ILE A 94 -5.14 -0.28 -2.73
CA ILE A 94 -4.11 -0.25 -3.78
C ILE A 94 -4.53 -1.15 -4.93
N LYS A 95 -4.97 -2.38 -4.63
CA LYS A 95 -5.53 -3.32 -5.61
C LYS A 95 -6.70 -4.09 -5.01
N ARG A 96 -7.81 -4.12 -5.73
CA ARG A 96 -9.05 -4.80 -5.34
C ARG A 96 -9.11 -6.24 -5.84
N ALA A 97 -10.09 -7.01 -5.34
CA ALA A 97 -10.30 -8.41 -5.70
C ALA A 97 -10.66 -8.63 -7.18
N ASP A 98 -11.29 -7.65 -7.83
CA ASP A 98 -11.60 -7.69 -9.26
C ASP A 98 -10.37 -7.44 -10.15
N GLY A 99 -9.27 -6.98 -9.58
CA GLY A 99 -8.02 -6.62 -10.26
C GLY A 99 -7.88 -5.12 -10.54
N THR A 100 -8.84 -4.29 -10.14
CA THR A 100 -8.73 -2.85 -10.31
C THR A 100 -7.77 -2.23 -9.30
N VAL A 101 -7.04 -1.20 -9.76
CA VAL A 101 -6.10 -0.40 -8.96
C VAL A 101 -6.80 0.89 -8.54
N GLY A 102 -6.79 1.19 -7.23
CA GLY A 102 -7.59 2.24 -6.62
C GLY A 102 -6.98 3.65 -6.68
N TYR A 103 -5.86 3.85 -7.35
CA TYR A 103 -5.17 5.14 -7.46
C TYR A 103 -4.64 5.35 -8.89
N ALA A 104 -4.20 6.57 -9.22
CA ALA A 104 -3.61 6.92 -10.51
C ALA A 104 -2.20 6.33 -10.63
N SER A 105 -2.13 5.02 -10.92
CA SER A 105 -0.86 4.29 -11.09
C SER A 105 -0.18 4.65 -12.41
N THR A 106 1.15 4.75 -12.37
CA THR A 106 2.01 4.99 -13.53
C THR A 106 2.61 3.71 -14.11
N LEU A 107 2.30 2.54 -13.54
CA LEU A 107 2.83 1.25 -13.97
C LEU A 107 2.30 0.88 -15.35
N GLY A 108 3.21 0.56 -16.26
CA GLY A 108 2.88 0.15 -17.64
C GLY A 108 1.98 -1.09 -17.68
N THR A 109 2.14 -2.04 -16.78
CA THR A 109 1.31 -3.25 -16.65
C THR A 109 -0.13 -2.93 -16.23
N VAL A 110 -0.32 -1.93 -15.37
CA VAL A 110 -1.62 -1.44 -14.94
C VAL A 110 -2.33 -0.72 -16.09
N ALA A 111 -1.59 0.17 -16.79
CA ALA A 111 -2.10 0.92 -17.92
C ALA A 111 -2.48 0.00 -19.10
N ALA A 112 -1.61 -0.95 -19.43
CA ALA A 112 -1.85 -1.91 -20.53
C ALA A 112 -3.08 -2.80 -20.31
N ALA A 113 -3.39 -3.13 -19.05
CA ALA A 113 -4.57 -3.91 -18.70
C ALA A 113 -5.84 -3.07 -18.51
N GLY A 114 -5.73 -1.72 -18.53
CA GLY A 114 -6.84 -0.83 -18.22
C GLY A 114 -7.32 -0.99 -16.77
N ALA A 115 -6.40 -1.30 -15.84
CA ALA A 115 -6.74 -1.69 -14.48
C ALA A 115 -7.01 -0.51 -13.53
N VAL A 116 -6.72 0.73 -13.92
CA VAL A 116 -6.99 1.91 -13.07
C VAL A 116 -8.50 2.10 -12.91
N SER A 117 -8.98 2.15 -11.67
CA SER A 117 -10.39 2.47 -11.39
C SER A 117 -10.67 3.95 -11.71
N SER A 118 -11.92 4.28 -12.02
CA SER A 118 -12.34 5.67 -12.25
C SER A 118 -13.41 6.03 -11.22
N PRO A 119 -13.24 7.16 -10.49
CA PRO A 119 -12.08 8.05 -10.48
C PRO A 119 -10.88 7.46 -9.74
N ALA A 120 -9.68 7.93 -10.06
CA ALA A 120 -8.45 7.53 -9.39
C ALA A 120 -7.66 8.78 -8.98
N GLY A 121 -7.40 8.92 -7.69
CA GLY A 121 -6.69 10.07 -7.14
C GLY A 121 -5.18 9.89 -7.07
N ASP A 122 -4.48 10.97 -6.74
CA ASP A 122 -3.03 10.98 -6.51
C ASP A 122 -2.70 10.47 -5.11
N LEU A 123 -2.22 9.22 -5.04
CA LEU A 123 -1.85 8.56 -3.79
C LEU A 123 -0.74 9.33 -3.03
N ARG A 124 0.26 9.86 -3.74
CA ARG A 124 1.37 10.60 -3.12
C ARG A 124 0.89 11.87 -2.41
N SER A 125 0.09 12.67 -3.10
CA SER A 125 -0.48 13.88 -2.55
C SER A 125 -1.33 13.60 -1.31
N SER A 126 -2.11 12.52 -1.35
CA SER A 126 -2.94 12.07 -0.24
C SER A 126 -2.12 11.59 0.95
N CYS A 127 -1.08 10.77 0.72
CA CYS A 127 -0.17 10.32 1.78
C CYS A 127 0.53 11.50 2.46
N GLN A 128 1.01 12.48 1.71
CA GLN A 128 1.66 13.67 2.26
C GLN A 128 0.71 14.49 3.14
N LYS A 129 -0.54 14.62 2.72
CA LYS A 129 -1.54 15.38 3.47
C LYS A 129 -1.95 14.66 4.76
N LEU A 130 -2.17 13.35 4.69
CA LEU A 130 -2.48 12.51 5.85
C LEU A 130 -1.33 12.51 6.86
N GLY A 131 -0.08 12.33 6.40
CA GLY A 131 1.09 12.35 7.27
C GLY A 131 1.31 13.69 7.99
N LYS A 132 0.95 14.83 7.37
CA LYS A 132 0.98 16.15 8.04
C LYS A 132 -0.05 16.28 9.17
N ASN A 133 -1.04 15.40 9.23
CA ASN A 133 -2.07 15.33 10.25
C ASN A 133 -1.89 14.10 11.17
N ASP A 134 -0.68 13.55 11.23
CA ASP A 134 -0.32 12.40 12.06
C ASP A 134 -1.16 11.13 11.81
N LEU A 135 -1.73 11.00 10.60
CA LEU A 135 -2.49 9.83 10.19
C LEU A 135 -1.59 8.86 9.41
N LEU A 136 -1.49 7.63 9.89
CA LEU A 136 -0.80 6.55 9.19
C LEU A 136 -1.60 6.15 7.94
N VAL A 137 -0.90 5.84 6.85
CA VAL A 137 -1.53 5.34 5.62
C VAL A 137 -1.22 3.86 5.45
N LEU A 138 -2.28 3.05 5.38
CA LEU A 138 -2.22 1.63 5.05
C LEU A 138 -2.63 1.43 3.60
N GLY A 139 -1.90 0.56 2.89
CA GLY A 139 -2.27 0.08 1.55
C GLY A 139 -2.90 -1.31 1.64
N HIS A 140 -4.12 -1.49 1.13
CA HIS A 140 -4.76 -2.79 1.04
C HIS A 140 -4.57 -3.39 -0.36
N ILE A 141 -4.05 -4.60 -0.43
CA ILE A 141 -3.79 -5.33 -1.68
C ILE A 141 -4.45 -6.70 -1.60
N VAL A 142 -5.42 -6.95 -2.48
CA VAL A 142 -5.91 -8.30 -2.75
C VAL A 142 -4.97 -8.93 -3.79
N CYS A 143 -4.13 -9.88 -3.36
CA CYS A 143 -2.95 -10.30 -4.11
C CYS A 143 -3.28 -11.13 -5.36
N TYR A 144 -3.84 -12.31 -5.20
CA TYR A 144 -4.01 -13.25 -6.31
C TYR A 144 -5.36 -13.20 -7.04
N PRO A 145 -6.52 -12.93 -6.40
CA PRO A 145 -7.76 -12.67 -7.16
C PRO A 145 -7.58 -11.48 -8.10
N ASP A 146 -7.80 -11.68 -9.42
CA ASP A 146 -7.59 -10.63 -10.42
C ASP A 146 -8.22 -10.99 -11.77
N ASN A 147 -9.39 -10.47 -12.04
CA ASN A 147 -10.07 -10.69 -13.31
C ASN A 147 -9.49 -9.84 -14.45
N VAL A 148 -8.93 -8.67 -14.12
CA VAL A 148 -8.41 -7.72 -15.09
C VAL A 148 -7.07 -8.22 -15.66
N GLN A 149 -6.08 -8.48 -14.81
CA GLN A 149 -4.77 -8.93 -15.26
C GLN A 149 -4.82 -10.34 -15.87
N THR A 150 -5.65 -11.24 -15.35
CA THR A 150 -5.80 -12.57 -15.95
C THR A 150 -6.46 -12.54 -17.33
N ALA A 151 -7.25 -11.52 -17.65
CA ALA A 151 -7.81 -11.30 -18.98
C ALA A 151 -6.77 -10.67 -19.91
N ALA A 152 -6.05 -9.65 -19.46
CA ALA A 152 -5.02 -8.96 -20.24
C ALA A 152 -3.79 -9.84 -20.49
N ASN A 153 -3.40 -10.63 -19.49
CA ASN A 153 -2.22 -11.51 -19.51
C ASN A 153 -2.61 -12.96 -19.20
N PRO A 154 -3.19 -13.72 -20.15
CA PRO A 154 -3.67 -15.07 -19.88
C PRO A 154 -2.59 -16.06 -19.41
N ALA A 155 -1.31 -15.78 -19.67
CA ALA A 155 -0.18 -16.57 -19.18
C ALA A 155 0.03 -16.45 -17.67
N TRP A 156 -0.43 -15.35 -17.05
CA TRP A 156 -0.34 -15.10 -15.61
C TRP A 156 -1.42 -15.81 -14.80
N ALA A 157 -2.48 -16.27 -15.47
CA ALA A 157 -3.60 -16.93 -14.81
C ALA A 157 -3.25 -18.36 -14.35
N VAL A 158 -3.75 -18.73 -13.18
CA VAL A 158 -3.84 -20.14 -12.78
C VAL A 158 -4.62 -20.91 -13.85
N LYS A 159 -4.16 -22.09 -14.22
CA LYS A 159 -4.76 -22.90 -15.27
C LYS A 159 -5.52 -24.09 -14.72
N SER A 160 -6.66 -24.37 -15.33
CA SER A 160 -7.39 -25.63 -15.23
C SER A 160 -7.45 -26.25 -16.63
N GLY A 161 -6.53 -27.17 -16.92
CA GLY A 161 -6.31 -27.69 -18.26
C GLY A 161 -5.80 -26.59 -19.21
N LYS A 162 -6.56 -26.28 -20.28
CA LYS A 162 -6.19 -25.27 -21.28
C LYS A 162 -6.75 -23.87 -20.99
N THR A 163 -7.65 -23.73 -20.03
CA THR A 163 -8.33 -22.47 -19.71
C THR A 163 -7.84 -21.90 -18.37
N ALA A 164 -8.15 -20.64 -18.10
CA ALA A 164 -7.94 -20.08 -16.79
C ALA A 164 -8.91 -20.75 -15.79
N TYR A 165 -8.38 -21.08 -14.58
CA TYR A 165 -9.22 -21.50 -13.48
C TYR A 165 -10.17 -20.35 -13.08
N THR A 166 -11.43 -20.71 -12.86
CA THR A 166 -12.46 -19.76 -12.42
C THR A 166 -13.24 -20.43 -11.28
N ASP A 167 -13.36 -19.74 -10.17
CA ASP A 167 -14.14 -20.22 -9.02
C ASP A 167 -15.67 -20.11 -9.27
N PRO A 168 -16.52 -20.68 -8.40
CA PRO A 168 -17.98 -20.58 -8.53
C PRO A 168 -18.53 -19.15 -8.51
N ALA A 169 -17.79 -18.19 -7.95
CA ALA A 169 -18.16 -16.77 -7.93
C ALA A 169 -17.69 -16.01 -9.18
N GLY A 170 -16.98 -16.66 -10.09
CA GLY A 170 -16.47 -16.06 -11.33
C GLY A 170 -15.11 -15.40 -11.21
N ASN A 171 -14.41 -15.57 -10.07
CA ASN A 171 -13.09 -15.00 -9.89
C ASN A 171 -12.03 -15.85 -10.59
N ARG A 172 -11.08 -15.17 -11.23
CA ARG A 172 -9.84 -15.75 -11.75
C ARG A 172 -8.67 -15.34 -10.88
N TYR A 173 -7.62 -16.11 -10.92
CA TYR A 173 -6.50 -15.97 -10.00
C TYR A 173 -5.17 -15.90 -10.76
N LEU A 174 -4.33 -15.00 -10.32
CA LEU A 174 -2.93 -14.91 -10.72
C LEU A 174 -2.15 -16.12 -10.16
N ASN A 175 -1.24 -16.66 -10.95
CA ASN A 175 -0.42 -17.79 -10.55
C ASN A 175 0.71 -17.33 -9.60
N PRO A 176 0.71 -17.75 -8.32
CA PRO A 176 1.74 -17.34 -7.36
C PRO A 176 3.15 -17.82 -7.70
N ASP A 177 3.28 -18.89 -8.51
CA ASP A 177 4.57 -19.42 -8.96
C ASP A 177 5.14 -18.67 -10.18
N SER A 178 4.40 -17.71 -10.77
CA SER A 178 4.90 -16.86 -11.86
C SER A 178 5.75 -15.71 -11.33
N THR A 179 6.96 -15.59 -11.86
CA THR A 179 7.86 -14.47 -11.58
C THR A 179 7.25 -13.14 -12.01
N GLU A 180 6.52 -13.11 -13.13
CA GLU A 180 5.85 -11.93 -13.64
C GLU A 180 4.74 -11.45 -12.70
N VAL A 181 3.97 -12.38 -12.13
CA VAL A 181 2.93 -12.08 -11.12
C VAL A 181 3.57 -11.51 -9.85
N TYR A 182 4.63 -12.13 -9.36
CA TYR A 182 5.37 -11.60 -8.23
C TYR A 182 5.88 -10.17 -8.50
N ASN A 183 6.53 -9.96 -9.65
CA ASN A 183 7.03 -8.64 -10.04
C ASN A 183 5.92 -7.60 -10.18
N TYR A 184 4.73 -7.99 -10.65
CA TYR A 184 3.57 -7.12 -10.71
C TYR A 184 3.13 -6.67 -9.31
N ILE A 185 2.93 -7.61 -8.38
CA ILE A 185 2.55 -7.30 -6.98
C ILE A 185 3.63 -6.44 -6.32
N ARG A 186 4.91 -6.81 -6.46
CA ARG A 186 6.04 -6.05 -5.94
C ARG A 186 6.06 -4.60 -6.49
N SER A 187 5.80 -4.42 -7.78
CA SER A 187 5.79 -3.09 -8.40
C SER A 187 4.68 -2.20 -7.86
N LEU A 188 3.49 -2.75 -7.56
CA LEU A 188 2.40 -2.01 -6.90
C LEU A 188 2.80 -1.57 -5.48
N VAL A 189 3.44 -2.46 -4.71
CA VAL A 189 3.97 -2.11 -3.38
C VAL A 189 5.04 -1.03 -3.50
N GLU A 190 6.02 -1.19 -4.39
CA GLU A 190 7.10 -0.22 -4.63
C GLU A 190 6.59 1.18 -5.01
N GLU A 191 5.60 1.25 -5.93
CA GLU A 191 4.99 2.51 -6.32
C GLU A 191 4.28 3.17 -5.14
N SER A 192 3.57 2.38 -4.33
CA SER A 192 2.88 2.85 -3.13
C SER A 192 3.86 3.29 -2.03
N VAL A 193 4.98 2.59 -1.85
CA VAL A 193 6.05 3.00 -0.92
C VAL A 193 6.63 4.35 -1.34
N ARG A 194 6.90 4.54 -2.64
CA ARG A 194 7.34 5.84 -3.16
C ARG A 194 6.31 6.95 -2.98
N ALA A 195 5.04 6.61 -2.86
CA ALA A 195 3.98 7.56 -2.52
C ALA A 195 3.87 7.87 -1.02
N GLY A 196 4.49 7.05 -0.15
CA GLY A 196 4.49 7.25 1.31
C GLY A 196 3.74 6.19 2.11
N VAL A 197 3.28 5.10 1.49
CA VAL A 197 2.68 3.96 2.19
C VAL A 197 3.76 3.03 2.71
N THR A 198 3.79 2.75 4.01
CA THR A 198 4.80 1.88 4.64
C THR A 198 4.21 0.63 5.29
N VAL A 199 2.90 0.55 5.40
CA VAL A 199 2.19 -0.59 5.98
C VAL A 199 1.18 -1.13 4.98
N PHE A 200 1.21 -2.43 4.70
CA PHE A 200 0.33 -3.08 3.73
C PHE A 200 -0.47 -4.20 4.37
N VAL A 201 -1.77 -4.23 4.11
CA VAL A 201 -2.65 -5.36 4.41
C VAL A 201 -2.74 -6.23 3.17
N LEU A 202 -2.21 -7.46 3.22
CA LEU A 202 -2.20 -8.38 2.10
C LEU A 202 -3.32 -9.42 2.28
N GLU A 203 -4.36 -9.29 1.46
CA GLU A 203 -5.50 -10.20 1.40
C GLU A 203 -5.41 -11.08 0.15
N GLY A 204 -6.14 -12.22 0.14
CA GLY A 204 -6.19 -13.11 -1.02
C GLY A 204 -4.82 -13.67 -1.41
N THR A 205 -3.97 -13.92 -0.42
CA THR A 205 -2.62 -14.49 -0.59
C THR A 205 -2.65 -16.01 -0.74
N GLU A 206 -3.79 -16.64 -0.46
CA GLU A 206 -4.00 -18.07 -0.60
C GLU A 206 -5.01 -18.36 -1.71
N LEU A 207 -4.68 -19.35 -2.53
CA LEU A 207 -5.56 -19.83 -3.59
C LEU A 207 -6.52 -20.89 -3.06
N PRO A 208 -7.75 -20.97 -3.61
CA PRO A 208 -8.64 -22.09 -3.30
C PRO A 208 -7.99 -23.43 -3.59
N GLN A 209 -8.20 -24.41 -2.72
CA GLN A 209 -7.62 -25.76 -2.89
C GLN A 209 -7.97 -26.38 -4.26
N ALA A 210 -9.15 -26.09 -4.80
CA ALA A 210 -9.58 -26.54 -6.12
C ALA A 210 -8.75 -25.95 -7.28
N ALA A 211 -8.00 -24.88 -7.04
CA ALA A 211 -7.13 -24.26 -8.04
C ALA A 211 -5.81 -25.06 -8.26
N GLY A 212 -5.44 -25.96 -7.33
CA GLY A 212 -4.24 -26.76 -7.39
C GLY A 212 -3.26 -26.48 -6.26
N THR A 213 -2.04 -27.00 -6.40
CA THR A 213 -0.94 -26.81 -5.44
C THR A 213 0.13 -25.91 -6.04
N PHE A 214 0.64 -24.98 -5.24
CA PHE A 214 1.63 -23.99 -5.66
C PHE A 214 2.78 -23.94 -4.64
N ASN A 215 3.99 -23.59 -5.11
CA ASN A 215 5.17 -23.46 -4.25
C ASN A 215 5.15 -22.15 -3.45
N HIS A 216 4.59 -21.07 -4.05
CA HIS A 216 4.56 -19.72 -3.51
C HIS A 216 3.12 -19.30 -3.16
N ASN A 217 2.47 -20.07 -2.28
CA ASN A 217 1.08 -19.83 -1.88
C ASN A 217 1.00 -19.49 -0.39
N GLY A 218 0.44 -18.35 -0.07
CA GLY A 218 0.23 -17.93 1.31
C GLY A 218 0.96 -16.66 1.73
N PHE A 219 0.44 -16.04 2.79
CA PHE A 219 0.95 -14.76 3.32
C PHE A 219 2.42 -14.83 3.72
N ALA A 220 2.82 -15.88 4.43
CA ALA A 220 4.18 -15.99 4.98
C ALA A 220 5.27 -16.02 3.89
N ASP A 221 5.03 -16.71 2.78
CA ASP A 221 5.96 -16.72 1.64
C ASP A 221 6.01 -15.37 0.95
N LEU A 222 4.85 -14.82 0.58
CA LEU A 222 4.77 -13.55 -0.14
C LEU A 222 5.37 -12.40 0.67
N SER A 223 5.01 -12.26 1.94
CA SER A 223 5.51 -11.19 2.81
C SER A 223 7.03 -11.30 3.02
N LYS A 224 7.56 -12.51 3.22
CA LYS A 224 8.99 -12.74 3.33
C LYS A 224 9.77 -12.29 2.08
N ARG A 225 9.27 -12.63 0.89
CA ARG A 225 9.88 -12.24 -0.40
C ARG A 225 9.83 -10.73 -0.60
N LEU A 226 8.69 -10.10 -0.33
CA LEU A 226 8.53 -8.65 -0.43
C LEU A 226 9.44 -7.92 0.56
N THR A 227 9.56 -8.40 1.80
CA THR A 227 10.47 -7.82 2.80
C THR A 227 11.93 -7.95 2.39
N ALA A 228 12.32 -9.08 1.77
CA ALA A 228 13.67 -9.27 1.27
C ALA A 228 14.02 -8.29 0.14
N ASP A 229 13.07 -7.95 -0.72
CA ASP A 229 13.29 -7.05 -1.84
C ASP A 229 13.15 -5.56 -1.49
N LEU A 230 12.25 -5.21 -0.54
CA LEU A 230 11.86 -3.82 -0.25
C LEU A 230 12.43 -3.29 1.08
N GLY A 231 12.99 -4.15 1.91
CA GLY A 231 13.56 -3.79 3.21
C GLY A 231 12.59 -3.93 4.39
N GLN A 232 13.14 -3.77 5.60
CA GLN A 232 12.42 -3.98 6.87
C GLN A 232 11.52 -2.79 7.26
N ASP A 233 11.66 -1.66 6.60
CA ASP A 233 10.86 -0.46 6.87
C ASP A 233 9.44 -0.57 6.30
N VAL A 234 9.19 -1.56 5.43
CA VAL A 234 7.88 -1.87 4.88
C VAL A 234 7.28 -3.03 5.66
N LYS A 235 6.13 -2.80 6.29
CA LYS A 235 5.43 -3.82 7.07
C LYS A 235 4.29 -4.45 6.27
N PHE A 236 4.15 -5.76 6.40
CA PHE A 236 3.08 -6.54 5.79
C PHE A 236 2.23 -7.18 6.88
N LEU A 237 0.91 -6.99 6.80
CA LEU A 237 -0.06 -7.50 7.76
C LEU A 237 -1.03 -8.47 7.08
N GLN A 238 -1.25 -9.61 7.73
CA GLN A 238 -2.28 -10.56 7.35
C GLN A 238 -3.61 -10.16 8.01
N PRO A 239 -4.70 -9.97 7.26
CA PRO A 239 -5.99 -9.69 7.84
C PRO A 239 -6.57 -10.91 8.54
N VAL A 240 -7.02 -10.72 9.78
CA VAL A 240 -7.88 -11.67 10.51
C VAL A 240 -9.30 -11.18 10.37
N ALA A 241 -10.05 -11.81 9.48
CA ALA A 241 -11.40 -11.39 9.15
C ALA A 241 -12.37 -11.62 10.32
N VAL A 242 -13.08 -10.55 10.69
CA VAL A 242 -14.13 -10.56 11.72
C VAL A 242 -15.38 -9.90 11.17
N ASN A 243 -16.45 -10.66 11.04
CA ASN A 243 -17.75 -10.15 10.59
C ASN A 243 -18.65 -9.91 11.79
N ILE A 244 -18.99 -8.66 12.09
CA ILE A 244 -19.93 -8.22 13.12
C ILE A 244 -21.26 -7.93 12.46
N THR A 245 -22.32 -8.58 12.92
CA THR A 245 -23.68 -8.45 12.34
C THR A 245 -24.66 -7.77 13.29
N SER A 246 -24.34 -7.74 14.57
CA SER A 246 -25.19 -7.15 15.61
C SER A 246 -25.32 -5.63 15.47
N THR A 247 -26.45 -5.11 15.94
CA THR A 247 -26.74 -3.67 15.89
C THR A 247 -27.22 -3.11 17.23
N THR A 248 -27.49 -3.96 18.22
CA THR A 248 -27.82 -3.53 19.59
C THR A 248 -26.58 -3.52 20.46
N THR A 249 -26.49 -2.61 21.41
CA THR A 249 -25.31 -2.45 22.27
C THR A 249 -24.95 -3.74 23.02
N ALA A 250 -25.94 -4.46 23.54
CA ALA A 250 -25.70 -5.69 24.29
C ALA A 250 -25.14 -6.81 23.42
N ASP A 251 -25.72 -7.00 22.24
CA ASP A 251 -25.29 -8.04 21.30
C ASP A 251 -23.93 -7.69 20.68
N LEU A 252 -23.68 -6.40 20.36
CA LEU A 252 -22.38 -5.92 19.89
C LEU A 252 -21.26 -6.22 20.89
N LYS A 253 -21.51 -5.91 22.17
CA LYS A 253 -20.53 -6.17 23.24
C LYS A 253 -20.17 -7.65 23.31
N LYS A 254 -21.17 -8.51 23.24
CA LYS A 254 -20.99 -9.97 23.25
C LYS A 254 -20.26 -10.42 21.98
N GLU A 255 -20.70 -9.99 20.81
CA GLU A 255 -20.14 -10.44 19.53
C GLU A 255 -18.67 -10.02 19.36
N VAL A 256 -18.32 -8.78 19.71
CA VAL A 256 -16.93 -8.32 19.73
C VAL A 256 -16.10 -9.11 20.73
N ALA A 257 -16.64 -9.38 21.92
CA ALA A 257 -15.97 -10.18 22.94
C ALA A 257 -15.68 -11.60 22.46
N ASP A 258 -16.62 -12.22 21.80
CA ASP A 258 -16.52 -13.61 21.33
C ASP A 258 -15.61 -13.76 20.09
N LYS A 259 -15.61 -12.76 19.20
CA LYS A 259 -14.90 -12.85 17.91
C LYS A 259 -13.50 -12.24 17.92
N CYS A 260 -13.24 -11.22 18.74
CA CYS A 260 -11.94 -10.58 18.87
C CYS A 260 -11.19 -11.10 20.11
N THR A 261 -11.00 -12.42 20.19
CA THR A 261 -10.39 -13.09 21.34
C THR A 261 -8.91 -13.41 21.16
N GLN A 262 -8.41 -13.39 19.91
CA GLN A 262 -7.03 -13.74 19.60
C GLN A 262 -6.09 -12.57 19.96
N ASN A 263 -4.98 -12.89 20.61
CA ASN A 263 -3.85 -11.99 20.64
C ASN A 263 -3.21 -12.01 19.25
N LEU A 264 -3.36 -10.92 18.50
CA LEU A 264 -2.72 -10.77 17.20
C LEU A 264 -1.19 -10.81 17.38
N ASN A 265 -0.50 -11.47 16.45
CA ASN A 265 0.94 -11.32 16.35
C ASN A 265 1.29 -10.00 15.60
N GLU A 266 2.56 -9.65 15.57
CA GLU A 266 3.06 -8.40 14.96
C GLU A 266 2.76 -8.24 13.46
N ASN A 267 2.43 -9.34 12.77
CA ASN A 267 2.11 -9.38 11.34
C ASN A 267 0.62 -9.59 11.08
N GLN A 268 -0.25 -9.33 12.04
CA GLN A 268 -1.69 -9.50 11.90
C GLN A 268 -2.45 -8.22 12.25
N ILE A 269 -3.61 -8.06 11.62
CA ILE A 269 -4.56 -6.98 11.86
C ILE A 269 -5.98 -7.54 11.86
N TYR A 270 -6.83 -7.13 12.80
CA TYR A 270 -8.26 -7.42 12.68
C TYR A 270 -8.85 -6.66 11.50
N ALA A 271 -9.41 -7.37 10.53
CA ALA A 271 -10.21 -6.80 9.44
C ALA A 271 -11.69 -6.98 9.78
N ILE A 272 -12.32 -5.91 10.23
CA ILE A 272 -13.67 -5.96 10.82
C ILE A 272 -14.67 -5.39 9.84
N THR A 273 -15.59 -6.23 9.39
CA THR A 273 -16.77 -5.82 8.64
C THR A 273 -17.95 -5.70 9.61
N CYS A 274 -18.61 -4.55 9.59
CA CYS A 274 -19.79 -4.33 10.44
C CYS A 274 -20.77 -3.34 9.79
N PRO A 275 -22.07 -3.36 10.18
CA PRO A 275 -23.02 -2.36 9.70
C PRO A 275 -22.56 -0.95 10.02
N GLU A 276 -22.72 0.00 9.09
CA GLU A 276 -22.30 1.40 9.20
C GLU A 276 -22.72 2.04 10.55
N LYS A 277 -23.99 1.87 10.91
CA LYS A 277 -24.52 2.39 12.18
C LYS A 277 -23.85 1.81 13.44
N SER A 278 -23.17 0.68 13.31
CA SER A 278 -22.48 0.00 14.42
C SER A 278 -20.98 0.35 14.50
N ARG A 279 -20.37 0.96 13.46
CA ARG A 279 -18.93 1.21 13.37
C ARG A 279 -18.35 1.92 14.60
N ARG A 280 -19.00 3.01 15.01
CA ARG A 280 -18.54 3.80 16.17
C ARG A 280 -18.58 2.99 17.47
N ALA A 281 -19.65 2.19 17.67
CA ALA A 281 -19.79 1.33 18.84
C ALA A 281 -18.78 0.17 18.82
N VAL A 282 -18.57 -0.45 17.66
CA VAL A 282 -17.58 -1.52 17.47
C VAL A 282 -16.18 -0.97 17.77
N LYS A 283 -15.82 0.19 17.20
CA LYS A 283 -14.54 0.85 17.48
C LYS A 283 -14.34 1.08 18.97
N GLN A 284 -15.33 1.66 19.66
CA GLN A 284 -15.25 1.92 21.11
C GLN A 284 -15.02 0.62 21.88
N LEU A 285 -15.73 -0.46 21.52
CA LEU A 285 -15.57 -1.77 22.17
C LEU A 285 -14.18 -2.38 21.94
N LEU A 286 -13.57 -2.16 20.78
CA LEU A 286 -12.19 -2.58 20.50
C LEU A 286 -11.20 -1.79 21.33
N ASP A 287 -11.37 -0.45 21.41
CA ASP A 287 -10.54 0.43 22.23
C ASP A 287 -10.63 0.09 23.71
N ASP A 288 -11.84 -0.13 24.25
CA ASP A 288 -12.09 -0.54 25.63
C ASP A 288 -11.41 -1.88 25.99
N ARG A 289 -11.16 -2.72 24.98
CA ARG A 289 -10.46 -4.01 25.12
C ARG A 289 -8.95 -3.89 24.93
N GLY A 290 -8.45 -2.70 24.64
CA GLY A 290 -7.03 -2.47 24.38
C GLY A 290 -6.54 -2.97 23.03
N CYS A 291 -7.43 -3.15 22.05
CA CYS A 291 -7.02 -3.48 20.68
C CYS A 291 -6.37 -2.27 20.02
N THR A 292 -5.13 -2.42 19.58
CA THR A 292 -4.35 -1.32 18.98
C THR A 292 -4.15 -1.49 17.47
N CYS A 293 -4.47 -2.67 16.90
CA CYS A 293 -4.25 -2.96 15.50
C CYS A 293 -5.53 -3.56 14.87
N TYR A 294 -6.31 -2.70 14.21
CA TYR A 294 -7.54 -3.11 13.51
C TYR A 294 -7.84 -2.21 12.32
N LEU A 295 -8.56 -2.77 11.37
CA LEU A 295 -9.11 -2.11 10.19
C LEU A 295 -10.63 -2.32 10.18
N ILE A 296 -11.40 -1.25 10.30
CA ILE A 296 -12.85 -1.31 10.12
C ILE A 296 -13.18 -1.07 8.65
N THR A 297 -13.85 -2.04 8.04
CA THR A 297 -14.29 -2.01 6.65
C THR A 297 -15.80 -1.79 6.55
N GLU A 298 -16.24 -1.38 5.38
CA GLU A 298 -17.67 -1.25 5.06
C GLU A 298 -18.34 -2.61 4.90
#